data_3d3da4d148b9dc95ae5bef5657eda9ae
#
_entry.id   3d3da4d148b9dc95ae5bef5657eda9ae
#
_cell.length_a   1.000
_cell.length_b   1.000
_cell.length_c   1.000
_cell.angle_alpha   90.00
_cell.angle_beta   90.00
_cell.angle_gamma   90.00
#
_symmetry.space_group_name_H-M   'P 1'
#
loop_
_entity.id
_entity.type
_entity.pdbx_description
1 polymer ?
#
loop_
_entity_poly.entity_id
_entity_poly.type
_entity_poly.pdbx_seq_one_letter_code
_entity_poly.pdbx_strand_id
1 'polypeptide(L)'
;RDYYASRGLGDVYKRQLGSVGFGILFHMKKKYLPLAAVGGFISWMVFLLGKGLWGNVFLPSLLAGFIVDVYAEILARICKETSTSFFVTSVIPLIPGSTLYYCMNSIVEGNTVQALEYGRDTFLFAFGIAAGMSIAWAICYFLRSIKKK
;
A
#
# COMPACT_ATOMS: atom_id res chain seq x y z
N ARG A 1 -22.54 -4.19 0.16
CA ARG A 1 -22.02 -3.11 1.05
C ARG A 1 -21.23 -3.67 2.22
N ASP A 2 -21.49 -4.92 2.62
CA ASP A 2 -20.87 -5.57 3.80
C ASP A 2 -19.73 -6.54 3.47
N TYR A 3 -19.33 -6.62 2.20
CA TYR A 3 -18.32 -7.57 1.73
C TYR A 3 -16.90 -7.28 2.25
N TYR A 4 -16.62 -6.04 2.65
CA TYR A 4 -15.33 -5.63 3.19
C TYR A 4 -15.22 -5.74 4.72
N ALA A 5 -16.33 -5.77 5.44
CA ALA A 5 -16.34 -5.78 6.91
C ALA A 5 -16.13 -7.17 7.53
N SER A 6 -16.56 -8.24 6.86
CA SER A 6 -16.55 -9.60 7.41
C SER A 6 -15.23 -10.37 7.27
N ARG A 7 -14.23 -9.81 6.56
CA ARG A 7 -12.92 -10.46 6.31
C ARG A 7 -11.75 -9.85 7.10
N GLY A 8 -12.01 -9.04 8.12
CA GLY A 8 -11.03 -8.17 8.75
C GLY A 8 -9.69 -8.81 9.16
N LEU A 9 -9.68 -9.76 10.06
CA LEU A 9 -8.43 -10.33 10.62
C LEU A 9 -7.75 -11.35 9.70
N GLY A 10 -8.52 -12.17 8.99
CA GLY A 10 -7.98 -13.18 8.07
C GLY A 10 -7.29 -12.54 6.85
N ASP A 11 -7.81 -11.43 6.34
CA ASP A 11 -7.23 -10.73 5.20
C ASP A 11 -5.97 -9.94 5.59
N VAL A 12 -5.91 -9.41 6.81
CA VAL A 12 -4.69 -8.77 7.36
C VAL A 12 -3.54 -9.77 7.41
N TYR A 13 -3.78 -10.97 7.94
CA TYR A 13 -2.77 -12.02 8.03
C TYR A 13 -2.27 -12.49 6.66
N LYS A 14 -3.19 -12.73 5.71
CA LYS A 14 -2.83 -13.12 4.33
C LYS A 14 -1.99 -12.07 3.64
N ARG A 15 -2.28 -10.79 3.86
CA ARG A 15 -1.52 -9.67 3.29
C ARG A 15 -0.13 -9.51 3.91
N GLN A 16 0.01 -9.79 5.21
CA GLN A 16 1.33 -9.84 5.86
C GLN A 16 2.20 -10.96 5.28
N LEU A 17 1.62 -12.14 5.04
CA LEU A 17 2.32 -13.23 4.36
C LEU A 17 2.77 -12.84 2.96
N GLY A 18 1.95 -12.05 2.25
CA GLY A 18 2.33 -11.45 0.97
C GLY A 18 3.56 -10.56 1.08
N SER A 19 3.60 -9.62 2.03
CA SER A 19 4.76 -8.74 2.26
C SER A 19 6.03 -9.52 2.57
N VAL A 20 5.94 -10.55 3.41
CA VAL A 20 7.08 -11.41 3.76
C VAL A 20 7.53 -12.21 2.54
N GLY A 21 6.61 -12.81 1.78
CA GLY A 21 6.90 -13.56 0.57
C GLY A 21 7.63 -12.72 -0.47
N PHE A 22 7.17 -11.50 -0.72
CA PHE A 22 7.85 -10.56 -1.62
C PHE A 22 9.19 -10.08 -1.05
N GLY A 23 9.31 -9.89 0.27
CA GLY A 23 10.59 -9.59 0.91
C GLY A 23 11.64 -10.68 0.65
N ILE A 24 11.25 -11.94 0.65
CA ILE A 24 12.12 -13.08 0.30
C ILE A 24 12.46 -13.04 -1.20
N LEU A 25 11.47 -12.79 -2.06
CA LEU A 25 11.64 -12.72 -3.51
C LEU A 25 12.63 -11.62 -3.93
N PHE A 26 12.57 -10.47 -3.27
CA PHE A 26 13.51 -9.35 -3.48
C PHE A 26 14.86 -9.53 -2.77
N HIS A 27 15.18 -10.73 -2.31
CA HIS A 27 16.46 -11.05 -1.65
C HIS A 27 16.77 -10.14 -0.46
N MET A 28 15.73 -9.66 0.23
CA MET A 28 15.89 -8.85 1.43
C MET A 28 16.61 -9.67 2.51
N LYS A 29 17.55 -9.07 3.22
CA LYS A 29 18.23 -9.77 4.32
C LYS A 29 17.19 -10.24 5.34
N LYS A 30 17.25 -11.51 5.76
CA LYS A 30 16.29 -12.15 6.68
C LYS A 30 16.02 -11.31 7.95
N LYS A 31 17.02 -10.56 8.39
CA LYS A 31 16.96 -9.66 9.54
C LYS A 31 15.91 -8.55 9.37
N TYR A 32 15.61 -8.13 8.14
CA TYR A 32 14.72 -7.01 7.86
C TYR A 32 13.30 -7.42 7.42
N LEU A 33 13.07 -8.74 7.22
CA LEU A 33 11.74 -9.26 6.89
C LEU A 33 10.65 -8.86 7.91
N PRO A 34 10.90 -8.96 9.24
CA PRO A 34 9.86 -8.55 10.19
C PRO A 34 9.52 -7.06 10.11
N LEU A 35 10.51 -6.22 9.77
CA LEU A 35 10.26 -4.79 9.56
C LEU A 35 9.39 -4.52 8.33
N ALA A 36 9.59 -5.27 7.24
CA ALA A 36 8.73 -5.20 6.06
C ALA A 36 7.29 -5.65 6.38
N ALA A 37 7.11 -6.72 7.17
CA ALA A 37 5.81 -7.19 7.61
C ALA A 37 5.06 -6.13 8.45
N VAL A 38 5.77 -5.45 9.36
CA VAL A 38 5.22 -4.32 10.14
C VAL A 38 4.80 -3.17 9.22
N GLY A 39 5.60 -2.83 8.20
CA GLY A 39 5.23 -1.82 7.21
C GLY A 39 3.95 -2.18 6.46
N GLY A 40 3.82 -3.43 6.01
CA GLY A 40 2.60 -3.95 5.38
C GLY A 40 1.38 -3.91 6.31
N PHE A 41 1.55 -4.20 7.59
CA PHE A 41 0.50 -4.08 8.59
C PHE A 41 0.05 -2.63 8.78
N ILE A 42 0.99 -1.71 8.96
CA ILE A 42 0.70 -0.28 9.12
C ILE A 42 -0.05 0.25 7.91
N SER A 43 0.40 -0.07 6.69
CA SER A 43 -0.23 0.39 5.46
C SER A 43 -1.71 -0.01 5.38
N TRP A 44 -2.00 -1.25 5.73
CA TRP A 44 -3.35 -1.79 5.68
C TRP A 44 -4.24 -1.21 6.78
N MET A 45 -3.72 -1.06 8.00
CA MET A 45 -4.46 -0.46 9.11
C MET A 45 -4.82 1.00 8.83
N VAL A 46 -3.89 1.78 8.30
CA VAL A 46 -4.15 3.18 7.92
C VAL A 46 -5.23 3.25 6.83
N PHE A 47 -5.16 2.36 5.83
CA PHE A 47 -6.18 2.28 4.79
C PHE A 47 -7.56 1.94 5.34
N LEU A 48 -7.68 0.93 6.21
CA LEU A 48 -8.95 0.53 6.81
C LEU A 48 -9.57 1.64 7.66
N LEU A 49 -8.77 2.27 8.52
CA LEU A 49 -9.21 3.38 9.35
C LEU A 49 -9.67 4.57 8.50
N GLY A 50 -8.90 4.93 7.50
CA GLY A 50 -9.25 6.01 6.58
C GLY A 50 -10.52 5.70 5.78
N LYS A 51 -10.71 4.47 5.31
CA LYS A 51 -11.92 4.08 4.60
C LYS A 51 -13.16 4.15 5.48
N GLY A 52 -13.04 3.82 6.77
CA GLY A 52 -14.12 3.97 7.75
C GLY A 52 -14.51 5.42 8.00
N LEU A 53 -13.55 6.35 7.93
CA LEU A 53 -13.78 7.76 8.22
C LEU A 53 -14.31 8.56 7.01
N TRP A 54 -13.76 8.33 5.81
CA TRP A 54 -14.06 9.16 4.63
C TRP A 54 -14.96 8.48 3.58
N GLY A 55 -15.23 7.18 3.70
CA GLY A 55 -16.15 6.45 2.81
C GLY A 55 -15.71 6.37 1.34
N ASN A 56 -14.60 7.00 0.96
CA ASN A 56 -14.00 6.92 -0.37
C ASN A 56 -12.70 6.10 -0.35
N VAL A 57 -12.14 5.80 -1.52
CA VAL A 57 -10.95 4.95 -1.65
C VAL A 57 -9.68 5.80 -1.83
N PHE A 58 -9.78 6.99 -2.41
CA PHE A 58 -8.66 7.82 -2.79
C PHE A 58 -7.87 8.37 -1.60
N LEU A 59 -8.54 9.06 -0.65
CA LEU A 59 -7.89 9.67 0.51
C LEU A 59 -7.20 8.64 1.43
N PRO A 60 -7.85 7.52 1.78
CA PRO A 60 -7.19 6.46 2.57
C PRO A 60 -5.96 5.87 1.90
N SER A 61 -6.01 5.64 0.58
CA SER A 61 -4.86 5.10 -0.16
C SER A 61 -3.73 6.10 -0.28
N LEU A 62 -4.03 7.40 -0.43
CA LEU A 62 -3.04 8.48 -0.41
C LEU A 62 -2.32 8.55 0.93
N LEU A 63 -3.07 8.56 2.04
CA LEU A 63 -2.48 8.58 3.39
C LEU A 63 -1.68 7.32 3.70
N ALA A 64 -2.18 6.15 3.32
CA ALA A 64 -1.46 4.90 3.51
C ALA A 64 -0.15 4.89 2.71
N GLY A 65 -0.16 5.30 1.44
CA GLY A 65 1.03 5.43 0.61
C GLY A 65 2.04 6.42 1.18
N PHE A 66 1.58 7.57 1.66
CA PHE A 66 2.42 8.59 2.30
C PHE A 66 3.12 8.04 3.56
N ILE A 67 2.36 7.44 4.48
CA ILE A 67 2.89 6.93 5.75
C ILE A 67 3.89 5.79 5.50
N VAL A 68 3.59 4.90 4.56
CA VAL A 68 4.47 3.78 4.21
C VAL A 68 5.78 4.26 3.59
N ASP A 69 5.75 5.28 2.73
CA ASP A 69 6.98 5.82 2.15
C ASP A 69 7.87 6.51 3.19
N VAL A 70 7.28 7.30 4.09
CA VAL A 70 7.99 7.87 5.23
C VAL A 70 8.60 6.79 6.13
N TYR A 71 7.85 5.73 6.42
CA TYR A 71 8.33 4.58 7.18
C TYR A 71 9.52 3.90 6.51
N ALA A 72 9.40 3.61 5.21
CA ALA A 72 10.46 2.99 4.41
C ALA A 72 11.73 3.86 4.37
N GLU A 73 11.58 5.17 4.27
CA GLU A 73 12.70 6.10 4.25
C GLU A 73 13.42 6.17 5.62
N ILE A 74 12.69 6.13 6.72
CA ILE A 74 13.27 6.06 8.08
C ILE A 74 14.03 4.74 8.27
N LEU A 75 13.43 3.62 7.88
CA LEU A 75 14.08 2.31 7.98
C LEU A 75 15.33 2.18 7.13
N ALA A 76 15.29 2.70 5.90
CA ALA A 76 16.44 2.71 5.00
C ALA A 76 17.64 3.43 5.64
N ARG A 77 17.39 4.51 6.36
CA ARG A 77 18.45 5.25 7.07
C ARG A 77 19.01 4.47 8.25
N ILE A 78 18.14 3.83 9.04
CA ILE A 78 18.56 3.04 10.22
C ILE A 78 19.32 1.79 9.78
N CYS A 79 18.82 1.11 8.76
CA CYS A 79 19.38 -0.16 8.28
C CYS A 79 20.53 0.02 7.28
N LYS A 80 20.79 1.25 6.78
CA LYS A 80 21.76 1.55 5.72
C LYS A 80 21.53 0.73 4.45
N GLU A 81 20.27 0.53 4.11
CA GLU A 81 19.81 -0.19 2.92
C GLU A 81 18.99 0.74 2.03
N THR A 82 18.63 0.29 0.83
CA THR A 82 17.83 1.09 -0.11
C THR A 82 16.38 1.24 0.38
N SER A 83 15.85 2.45 0.40
CA SER A 83 14.44 2.73 0.79
C SER A 83 13.45 1.99 -0.11
N THR A 84 13.79 1.80 -1.38
CA THR A 84 12.94 1.10 -2.36
C THR A 84 12.60 -0.32 -1.93
N SER A 85 13.55 -1.06 -1.34
CA SER A 85 13.30 -2.44 -0.87
C SER A 85 12.26 -2.49 0.24
N PHE A 86 12.33 -1.58 1.21
CA PHE A 86 11.35 -1.49 2.30
C PHE A 86 10.01 -0.97 1.80
N PHE A 87 10.02 0.02 0.91
CA PHE A 87 8.82 0.60 0.34
C PHE A 87 8.02 -0.44 -0.45
N VAL A 88 8.66 -1.10 -1.43
CA VAL A 88 7.99 -2.08 -2.30
C VAL A 88 7.35 -3.19 -1.47
N THR A 89 8.07 -3.78 -0.53
CA THR A 89 7.53 -4.86 0.31
C THR A 89 6.40 -4.41 1.23
N SER A 90 6.41 -3.16 1.67
CA SER A 90 5.37 -2.62 2.55
C SER A 90 4.13 -2.14 1.79
N VAL A 91 4.25 -1.74 0.51
CA VAL A 91 3.12 -1.28 -0.30
C VAL A 91 2.36 -2.42 -0.97
N ILE A 92 2.97 -3.60 -1.12
CA ILE A 92 2.34 -4.76 -1.76
C ILE A 92 0.95 -5.11 -1.20
N PRO A 93 0.71 -5.14 0.13
CA PRO A 93 -0.62 -5.37 0.66
C PRO A 93 -1.66 -4.32 0.25
N LEU A 94 -1.19 -3.16 -0.16
CA LEU A 94 -2.03 -2.04 -0.57
C LEU A 94 -2.42 -2.10 -2.05
N ILE A 95 -1.72 -2.92 -2.86
CA ILE A 95 -2.01 -3.03 -4.29
C ILE A 95 -3.44 -3.53 -4.50
N PRO A 96 -4.26 -2.85 -5.31
CA PRO A 96 -5.68 -3.14 -5.49
C PRO A 96 -5.93 -4.35 -6.41
N GLY A 97 -5.25 -5.49 -6.14
CA GLY A 97 -5.34 -6.68 -6.98
C GLY A 97 -6.73 -7.31 -7.00
N SER A 98 -7.46 -7.26 -5.88
CA SER A 98 -8.81 -7.79 -5.79
C SER A 98 -9.82 -6.99 -6.63
N THR A 99 -9.76 -5.65 -6.58
CA THR A 99 -10.66 -4.79 -7.37
C THR A 99 -10.36 -4.90 -8.85
N LEU A 100 -9.09 -5.03 -9.22
CA LEU A 100 -8.67 -5.29 -10.60
C LEU A 100 -9.20 -6.66 -11.08
N TYR A 101 -9.08 -7.70 -10.28
CA TYR A 101 -9.64 -9.02 -10.59
C TYR A 101 -11.14 -8.96 -10.82
N TYR A 102 -11.91 -8.32 -9.92
CA TYR A 102 -13.35 -8.18 -10.08
C TYR A 102 -13.73 -7.33 -11.28
N CYS A 103 -12.95 -6.31 -11.62
CA CYS A 103 -13.13 -5.54 -12.86
C CYS A 103 -13.02 -6.44 -14.09
N MET A 104 -11.96 -7.23 -14.18
CA MET A 104 -11.74 -8.17 -15.30
C MET A 104 -12.85 -9.23 -15.37
N ASN A 105 -13.23 -9.81 -14.22
CA ASN A 105 -14.31 -10.81 -14.16
C ASN A 105 -15.65 -10.23 -14.64
N SER A 106 -16.00 -9.02 -14.22
CA SER A 106 -17.23 -8.34 -14.64
C SER A 106 -17.24 -8.04 -16.14
N ILE A 107 -16.08 -7.77 -16.76
CA ILE A 107 -15.97 -7.62 -18.22
C ILE A 107 -16.30 -8.97 -18.91
N VAL A 108 -15.74 -10.06 -18.43
CA VAL A 108 -15.97 -11.41 -19.00
C VAL A 108 -17.44 -11.82 -18.85
N GLU A 109 -18.08 -11.48 -17.75
CA GLU A 109 -19.50 -11.72 -17.50
C GLU A 109 -20.45 -10.77 -18.30
N GLY A 110 -19.90 -9.79 -19.02
CA GLY A 110 -20.68 -8.81 -19.78
C GLY A 110 -21.35 -7.73 -18.93
N ASN A 111 -21.03 -7.65 -17.63
CA ASN A 111 -21.59 -6.63 -16.74
C ASN A 111 -20.74 -5.35 -16.75
N THR A 112 -20.98 -4.53 -17.76
CA THR A 112 -20.22 -3.28 -17.98
C THR A 112 -20.34 -2.27 -16.84
N VAL A 113 -21.47 -2.21 -16.15
CA VAL A 113 -21.71 -1.27 -15.05
C VAL A 113 -20.79 -1.60 -13.86
N GLN A 114 -20.74 -2.86 -13.45
CA GLN A 114 -19.86 -3.31 -12.36
C GLN A 114 -18.38 -3.23 -12.76
N ALA A 115 -18.06 -3.53 -14.02
CA ALA A 115 -16.71 -3.40 -14.53
C ALA A 115 -16.18 -1.97 -14.44
N LEU A 116 -17.00 -0.97 -14.81
CA LEU A 116 -16.66 0.45 -14.69
C LEU A 116 -16.47 0.88 -13.22
N GLU A 117 -17.33 0.42 -12.32
CA GLU A 117 -17.25 0.74 -10.89
C GLU A 117 -15.96 0.22 -10.28
N TYR A 118 -15.64 -1.07 -10.47
CA TYR A 118 -14.38 -1.66 -10.00
C TYR A 118 -13.15 -1.07 -10.68
N GLY A 119 -13.24 -0.74 -11.96
CA GLY A 119 -12.17 -0.09 -12.71
C GLY A 119 -11.86 1.30 -12.17
N ARG A 120 -12.89 2.11 -11.90
CA ARG A 120 -12.74 3.43 -11.28
C ARG A 120 -12.09 3.33 -9.91
N ASP A 121 -12.55 2.40 -9.07
CA ASP A 121 -12.00 2.22 -7.72
C ASP A 121 -10.55 1.76 -7.76
N THR A 122 -10.20 0.86 -8.69
CA THR A 122 -8.81 0.42 -8.91
C THR A 122 -7.92 1.59 -9.31
N PHE A 123 -8.39 2.43 -10.23
CA PHE A 123 -7.65 3.60 -10.71
C PHE A 123 -7.45 4.63 -9.58
N LEU A 124 -8.50 4.97 -8.85
CA LEU A 124 -8.43 5.91 -7.72
C LEU A 124 -7.50 5.40 -6.62
N PHE A 125 -7.50 4.09 -6.38
CA PHE A 125 -6.62 3.46 -5.41
C PHE A 125 -5.15 3.58 -5.82
N ALA A 126 -4.82 3.20 -7.06
CA ALA A 126 -3.46 3.26 -7.58
C ALA A 126 -2.95 4.71 -7.65
N PHE A 127 -3.80 5.64 -8.09
CA PHE A 127 -3.46 7.05 -8.16
C PHE A 127 -3.27 7.66 -6.77
N GLY A 128 -4.07 7.27 -5.78
CA GLY A 128 -3.91 7.67 -4.38
C GLY A 128 -2.55 7.26 -3.82
N ILE A 129 -2.15 5.98 -4.01
CA ILE A 129 -0.85 5.49 -3.57
C ILE A 129 0.28 6.28 -4.24
N ALA A 130 0.22 6.44 -5.56
CA ALA A 130 1.26 7.15 -6.33
C ALA A 130 1.40 8.62 -5.88
N ALA A 131 0.29 9.30 -5.66
CA ALA A 131 0.29 10.68 -5.17
C ALA A 131 0.86 10.77 -3.74
N GLY A 132 0.44 9.89 -2.83
CA GLY A 132 0.93 9.82 -1.45
C GLY A 132 2.44 9.61 -1.40
N MET A 133 2.96 8.66 -2.17
CA MET A 133 4.38 8.37 -2.31
C MET A 133 5.17 9.58 -2.87
N SER A 134 4.66 10.22 -3.92
CA SER A 134 5.32 11.37 -4.54
C SER A 134 5.45 12.54 -3.57
N ILE A 135 4.42 12.80 -2.76
CA ILE A 135 4.42 13.84 -1.73
C ILE A 135 5.43 13.51 -0.63
N ALA A 136 5.43 12.27 -0.13
CA ALA A 136 6.36 11.82 0.91
C ALA A 136 7.82 11.94 0.45
N TRP A 137 8.12 11.47 -0.77
CA TRP A 137 9.44 11.57 -1.36
C TRP A 137 9.90 13.02 -1.50
N ALA A 138 9.03 13.91 -2.00
CA ALA A 138 9.34 15.34 -2.15
C ALA A 138 9.66 15.99 -0.80
N ILE A 139 8.88 15.71 0.25
CA ILE A 139 9.11 16.22 1.61
C ILE A 139 10.44 15.69 2.16
N CYS A 140 10.69 14.40 2.06
CA CYS A 140 11.94 13.77 2.53
C CYS A 140 13.16 14.34 1.80
N TYR A 141 13.06 14.58 0.49
CA TYR A 141 14.11 15.20 -0.31
C TYR A 141 14.39 16.63 0.14
N PHE A 142 13.33 17.43 0.34
CA PHE A 142 13.45 18.81 0.79
C PHE A 142 14.10 18.92 2.18
N LEU A 143 13.68 18.09 3.13
CA LEU A 143 14.28 18.02 4.47
C LEU A 143 15.77 17.64 4.44
N ARG A 144 16.16 16.76 3.50
CA ARG A 144 17.59 16.43 3.29
C ARG A 144 18.38 17.62 2.78
N SER A 145 17.81 18.40 1.87
CA SER A 145 18.48 19.57 1.29
C SER A 145 18.76 20.64 2.34
N ILE A 146 17.82 20.85 3.27
CA ILE A 146 18.00 21.82 4.37
C ILE A 146 19.08 21.36 5.35
N LYS A 147 19.14 20.07 5.68
CA LYS A 147 20.11 19.53 6.67
C LYS A 147 21.55 19.45 6.14
N LYS A 148 21.75 19.68 4.84
CA LYS A 148 23.06 19.64 4.19
C LYS A 148 23.71 21.02 4.03
N LYS A 149 22.96 22.07 4.37
CA LYS A 149 23.45 23.44 4.53
C LYS A 149 23.82 23.69 5.98
#